data_96f94bfca72bd2663bc0d96ad99c1035
#
_entry.id   96f94bfca72bd2663bc0d96ad99c1035
#
_cell.length_a   1.000
_cell.length_b   1.000
_cell.length_c   1.000
_cell.angle_alpha   90.00
_cell.angle_beta   90.00
_cell.angle_gamma   90.00
#
_symmetry.space_group_name_H-M   'P 1'
#
loop_
_entity.id
_entity.type
_entity.pdbx_description
1 polymer ?
#
loop_
_entity_poly.entity_id
_entity_poly.type
_entity_poly.pdbx_seq_one_letter_code
_entity_poly.pdbx_strand_id
1 'polypeptide(L)'
;MKTKTLLGGLVASLMIVSGAAFAQGPVRVEVYKSAYCGCCGKWVEHLRKNGFDVVTKDVDDVPAARKALGMPDQYGSCHTAKVGSYSVEGHVPADDI
;
A
#
# COMPACT_ATOMS: atom_id res chain seq x y z
N MET A 1 -32.73 -46.05 31.47
CA MET A 1 -32.23 -45.68 31.21
C MET A 1 -31.92 -44.92 30.50
N LYS A 2 -31.75 -44.52 30.16
CA LYS A 2 -31.24 -43.91 29.67
C LYS A 2 -30.64 -43.09 29.08
N THR A 3 -30.29 -42.70 28.61
CA THR A 3 -29.57 -42.06 28.18
C THR A 3 -29.22 -41.23 27.52
N LYS A 4 -29.17 -40.84 27.30
CA LYS A 4 -28.72 -40.08 26.76
C LYS A 4 -28.08 -39.32 26.18
N THR A 5 -27.76 -39.00 25.78
CA THR A 5 -27.04 -38.40 25.32
C THR A 5 -26.70 -37.50 24.67
N LEU A 6 -26.55 -37.14 24.38
CA LEU A 6 -26.14 -36.31 23.82
C LEU A 6 -25.49 -35.53 23.30
N LEU A 7 -25.25 -35.27 22.92
CA LEU A 7 -24.57 -34.62 22.44
C LEU A 7 -24.18 -33.84 21.82
N GLY A 8 -23.94 -33.60 21.56
CA GLY A 8 -23.53 -32.94 21.12
C GLY A 8 -23.20 -32.18 20.47
N GLY A 9 -22.90 -31.83 20.11
CA GLY A 9 -22.43 -31.22 19.55
C GLY A 9 -22.00 -30.22 19.22
N LEU A 10 -21.79 -29.93 19.07
CA LEU A 10 -21.26 -29.07 18.85
C LEU A 10 -20.63 -28.43 18.21
N VAL A 11 -20.37 -28.15 17.86
CA VAL A 11 -19.85 -27.65 17.33
C VAL A 11 -19.42 -26.88 16.66
N ALA A 12 -19.07 -26.61 16.31
CA ALA A 12 -18.63 -26.06 15.67
C ALA A 12 -18.37 -24.98 15.23
N SER A 13 -18.23 -24.62 14.93
CA SER A 13 -18.09 -23.65 14.63
C SER A 13 -17.23 -22.87 14.27
N LEU A 14 -16.90 -22.54 14.20
CA LEU A 14 -16.10 -21.84 14.01
C LEU A 14 -15.63 -21.34 12.99
N MET A 15 -15.21 -21.34 12.47
CA MET A 15 -14.80 -21.02 11.59
C MET A 15 -14.78 -19.96 11.02
N ILE A 16 -14.81 -19.63 10.67
CA ILE A 16 -15.05 -18.71 10.21
C ILE A 16 -14.37 -17.64 10.02
N VAL A 17 -14.04 -17.16 10.27
CA VAL A 17 -13.41 -16.15 10.19
C VAL A 17 -12.68 -15.84 9.17
N SER A 18 -12.28 -16.53 8.61
CA SER A 18 -11.43 -16.30 7.67
C SER A 18 -11.72 -15.29 6.71
N GLY A 19 -12.80 -15.13 6.24
CA GLY A 19 -13.06 -14.22 5.18
C GLY A 19 -12.72 -12.79 5.49
N ALA A 20 -12.80 -12.42 6.72
CA ALA A 20 -12.59 -11.05 7.08
C ALA A 20 -11.21 -10.54 6.75
N ALA A 21 -10.24 -11.40 6.73
CA ALA A 21 -8.86 -10.99 6.51
C ALA A 21 -8.61 -10.43 5.13
N PHE A 22 -9.51 -10.65 4.20
CA PHE A 22 -9.22 -10.28 2.82
C PHE A 22 -9.84 -9.00 2.34
N ALA A 23 -10.48 -8.26 3.23
CA ALA A 23 -11.15 -7.03 2.85
C ALA A 23 -10.22 -5.85 3.00
N GLN A 24 -9.08 -5.88 2.35
CA GLN A 24 -8.10 -4.84 2.55
C GLN A 24 -8.15 -3.71 1.55
N GLY A 25 -8.81 -3.83 0.47
CA GLY A 25 -8.85 -2.79 -0.52
C GLY A 25 -7.50 -2.53 -1.20
N PRO A 26 -7.42 -1.50 -2.03
CA PRO A 26 -6.21 -1.17 -2.78
C PRO A 26 -5.06 -0.76 -1.88
N VAL A 27 -3.84 -1.03 -2.34
CA VAL A 27 -2.65 -0.60 -1.66
C VAL A 27 -2.49 0.91 -1.85
N ARG A 28 -2.24 1.62 -0.77
CA ARG A 28 -2.07 3.07 -0.80
C ARG A 28 -0.62 3.43 -1.04
N VAL A 29 -0.41 4.38 -1.95
CA VAL A 29 0.91 4.92 -2.28
C VAL A 29 0.85 6.43 -2.08
N GLU A 30 1.69 6.97 -1.20
CA GLU A 30 1.80 8.41 -0.99
C GLU A 30 3.01 8.91 -1.75
N VAL A 31 2.79 9.78 -2.73
CA VAL A 31 3.85 10.27 -3.61
C VAL A 31 4.16 11.73 -3.30
N TYR A 32 5.41 12.00 -2.98
CA TYR A 32 5.93 13.33 -2.72
C TYR A 32 6.70 13.79 -3.96
N LYS A 33 6.22 14.84 -4.60
CA LYS A 33 6.76 15.29 -5.87
C LYS A 33 6.65 16.81 -6.00
N SER A 34 7.40 17.36 -6.96
CA SER A 34 7.18 18.76 -7.34
C SER A 34 5.91 18.89 -8.17
N ALA A 35 5.19 19.99 -7.99
CA ALA A 35 4.01 20.30 -8.78
C ALA A 35 4.33 20.40 -10.29
N TYR A 36 5.59 20.64 -10.61
CA TYR A 36 6.03 20.89 -11.99
C TYR A 36 6.60 19.65 -12.67
N CYS A 37 6.62 18.50 -12.01
CA CYS A 37 7.20 17.28 -12.54
C CYS A 37 6.16 16.51 -13.38
N GLY A 38 6.21 16.72 -14.70
CA GLY A 38 5.25 16.05 -15.60
C GLY A 38 5.39 14.54 -15.66
N CYS A 39 6.64 14.03 -15.65
CA CYS A 39 6.85 12.59 -15.68
C CYS A 39 6.41 11.91 -14.39
N CYS A 40 6.45 12.63 -13.26
CA CYS A 40 5.92 12.10 -12.01
C CYS A 40 4.41 11.87 -12.10
N GLY A 41 3.70 12.80 -12.75
CA GLY A 41 2.27 12.65 -12.98
C GLY A 41 1.93 11.42 -13.82
N LYS A 42 2.75 11.13 -14.82
CA LYS A 42 2.54 9.94 -15.65
C LYS A 42 2.74 8.66 -14.85
N TRP A 43 3.70 8.64 -13.96
CA TRP A 43 3.91 7.49 -13.09
C TRP A 43 2.72 7.29 -12.14
N VAL A 44 2.19 8.38 -11.59
CA VAL A 44 1.00 8.33 -10.75
C VAL A 44 -0.17 7.71 -11.53
N GLU A 45 -0.38 8.14 -12.76
CA GLU A 45 -1.43 7.56 -13.60
C GLU A 45 -1.20 6.08 -13.84
N HIS A 46 0.04 5.68 -14.09
CA HIS A 46 0.40 4.28 -14.27
C HIS A 46 -0.01 3.44 -13.05
N LEU A 47 0.32 3.92 -11.86
CA LEU A 47 -0.06 3.21 -10.64
C LEU A 47 -1.58 3.14 -10.47
N ARG A 48 -2.28 4.24 -10.74
CA ARG A 48 -3.74 4.25 -10.62
C ARG A 48 -4.39 3.26 -11.58
N LYS A 49 -3.88 3.18 -12.81
CA LYS A 49 -4.38 2.21 -13.79
C LYS A 49 -4.14 0.78 -13.36
N ASN A 50 -3.18 0.55 -12.51
CA ASN A 50 -2.86 -0.78 -11.99
C ASN A 50 -3.45 -1.04 -10.61
N GLY A 51 -4.43 -0.24 -10.20
CA GLY A 51 -5.24 -0.54 -9.02
C GLY A 51 -4.73 0.02 -7.71
N PHE A 52 -3.70 0.86 -7.72
CA PHE A 52 -3.21 1.48 -6.50
C PHE A 52 -4.03 2.72 -6.14
N ASP A 53 -4.18 2.93 -4.84
CA ASP A 53 -4.77 4.16 -4.31
C ASP A 53 -3.65 5.17 -4.10
N VAL A 54 -3.49 6.09 -5.04
CA VAL A 54 -2.37 7.02 -5.03
C VAL A 54 -2.80 8.38 -4.52
N VAL A 55 -2.11 8.85 -3.48
CA VAL A 55 -2.27 10.19 -2.92
C VAL A 55 -1.00 10.95 -3.26
N THR A 56 -1.15 12.09 -3.92
CA THR A 56 -0.01 12.92 -4.28
C THR A 56 0.10 14.10 -3.32
N LYS A 57 1.33 14.45 -2.98
CA LYS A 57 1.65 15.61 -2.17
C LYS A 57 2.70 16.41 -2.91
N ASP A 58 2.30 17.56 -3.42
CA ASP A 58 3.25 18.46 -4.08
C ASP A 58 4.06 19.18 -3.01
N VAL A 59 5.36 19.07 -3.11
CA VAL A 59 6.28 19.64 -2.13
C VAL A 59 7.33 20.48 -2.85
N ASP A 60 7.86 21.49 -2.16
CA ASP A 60 8.90 22.34 -2.72
C ASP A 60 10.27 21.69 -2.64
N ASP A 61 10.48 20.85 -1.66
CA ASP A 61 11.78 20.23 -1.39
C ASP A 61 11.64 18.71 -1.36
N VAL A 62 11.72 18.09 -2.54
CA VAL A 62 11.64 16.64 -2.66
C VAL A 62 12.79 15.93 -1.93
N PRO A 63 14.05 16.43 -1.98
CA PRO A 63 15.11 15.84 -1.18
C PRO A 63 14.82 15.79 0.32
N ALA A 64 14.18 16.80 0.87
CA ALA A 64 13.81 16.79 2.28
C ALA A 64 12.76 15.72 2.57
N ALA A 65 11.77 15.58 1.69
CA ALA A 65 10.76 14.52 1.82
C ALA A 65 11.40 13.14 1.73
N ARG A 66 12.34 12.96 0.80
CA ARG A 66 13.07 11.72 0.63
C ARG A 66 13.82 11.34 1.89
N LYS A 67 14.52 12.31 2.47
CA LYS A 67 15.25 12.08 3.71
C LYS A 67 14.31 11.69 4.85
N ALA A 68 13.17 12.35 4.94
CA ALA A 68 12.19 12.04 5.98
C ALA A 68 11.64 10.62 5.86
N LEU A 69 11.61 10.06 4.64
CA LEU A 69 11.18 8.69 4.41
C LEU A 69 12.31 7.68 4.54
N GLY A 70 13.53 8.13 4.84
CA GLY A 70 14.66 7.24 5.02
C GLY A 70 15.31 6.74 3.74
N MET A 71 14.99 7.33 2.60
CA MET A 71 15.61 6.96 1.33
C MET A 71 16.94 7.69 1.18
N PRO A 72 18.06 6.97 0.95
CA PRO A 72 19.35 7.62 0.78
C PRO A 72 19.38 8.55 -0.46
N ASP A 73 20.02 9.70 -0.31
CA ASP A 73 20.09 10.69 -1.40
C ASP A 73 20.71 10.15 -2.67
N GLN A 74 21.63 9.22 -2.55
CA GLN A 74 22.30 8.64 -3.72
C GLN A 74 21.35 7.95 -4.68
N TYR A 75 20.17 7.56 -4.21
CA TYR A 75 19.16 6.96 -5.06
C TYR A 75 18.09 7.95 -5.51
N GLY A 76 18.28 9.23 -5.21
CA GLY A 76 17.29 10.25 -5.46
C GLY A 76 16.90 10.40 -6.92
N SER A 77 15.61 10.62 -7.14
CA SER A 77 15.03 10.89 -8.45
C SER A 77 14.10 12.09 -8.36
N CYS A 78 13.15 12.19 -9.29
CA CYS A 78 12.22 13.33 -9.32
C CYS A 78 11.15 13.27 -8.24
N HIS A 79 10.90 12.09 -7.69
CA HIS A 79 9.88 11.93 -6.64
C HIS A 79 10.27 10.79 -5.71
N THR A 80 9.65 10.80 -4.55
CA THR A 80 9.81 9.73 -3.57
C THR A 80 8.43 9.34 -3.07
N ALA A 81 8.25 8.10 -2.71
CA ALA A 81 6.95 7.59 -2.30
C ALA A 81 7.04 6.68 -1.09
N LYS A 82 5.91 6.58 -0.39
CA LYS A 82 5.78 5.70 0.75
C LYS A 82 4.68 4.69 0.47
N VAL A 83 5.00 3.42 0.64
CA VAL A 83 4.06 2.31 0.51
C VAL A 83 4.17 1.47 1.79
N GLY A 84 3.18 1.61 2.68
CA GLY A 84 3.29 0.99 3.99
C GLY A 84 4.51 1.51 4.73
N SER A 85 5.42 0.62 5.09
CA SER A 85 6.67 0.98 5.75
C SER A 85 7.85 1.11 4.78
N TYR A 86 7.60 0.95 3.48
CA TYR A 86 8.65 0.99 2.47
C TYR A 86 8.72 2.34 1.77
N SER A 87 9.94 2.71 1.35
CA SER A 87 10.16 3.87 0.51
C SER A 87 10.42 3.39 -0.91
N VAL A 88 9.81 4.05 -1.89
CA VAL A 88 9.95 3.72 -3.31
C VAL A 88 10.42 4.97 -4.03
N GLU A 89 11.46 4.85 -4.82
CA GLU A 89 12.07 5.99 -5.49
C GLU A 89 12.00 5.81 -7.00
N GLY A 90 11.57 6.87 -7.71
CA GLY A 90 11.56 6.87 -9.16
C GLY A 90 10.40 6.10 -9.78
N HIS A 91 10.54 5.80 -11.06
CA HIS A 91 9.48 5.20 -11.87
C HIS A 91 9.48 3.67 -11.74
N VAL A 92 9.26 3.17 -10.55
CA VAL A 92 9.19 1.73 -10.30
C VAL A 92 7.90 1.18 -10.93
N PRO A 93 7.98 0.13 -11.75
CA PRO A 93 6.78 -0.46 -12.34
C PRO A 93 5.81 -0.96 -11.30
N ALA A 94 4.51 -0.88 -11.61
CA ALA A 94 3.48 -1.31 -10.68
C ALA A 94 3.66 -2.76 -10.20
N ASP A 95 4.14 -3.63 -11.09
CA ASP A 95 4.34 -5.04 -10.75
C ASP A 95 5.44 -5.27 -9.70
N ASP A 96 6.29 -4.27 -9.48
CA ASP A 96 7.38 -4.37 -8.53
C ASP A 96 7.06 -3.69 -7.19
N ILE A 97 5.85 -3.22 -7.04
CA ILE A 97 5.35 -2.62 -5.82
C ILE A 97 4.39 -3.59 -5.13
#